data_0d23acbcb6f8b621da76a9a5e6d09629
#
_entry.id   0d23acbcb6f8b621da76a9a5e6d09629
#
_cell.length_a   1.000
_cell.length_b   1.000
_cell.length_c   1.000
_cell.angle_alpha   90.00
_cell.angle_beta   90.00
_cell.angle_gamma   90.00
#
_symmetry.space_group_name_H-M   'P 1'
#
loop_
_entity.id
_entity.type
_entity.pdbx_description
1 polymer ?
#
loop_
_entity_poly.entity_id
_entity_poly.type
_entity_poly.pdbx_seq_one_letter_code
_entity_poly.pdbx_strand_id
1 'polypeptide(L)'
;VIVDASLAPKQTRNLEQKWKRPVLDRTQVILEIFARNARTREAKLQIELAQAEFLMPRLAGLWKHLDRERGGIGVSRGGGEKQIENDRQYLRRRISKLRDEIKRIEKERNTQKKRRVQCLNVSLVGYTNAGKSTVMNRLTDSHVLVENRLFATLDSTTRLMEEDFR
;
A
#
# COMPACT_ATOMS: atom_id res chain seq x y z
N VAL A 1 4.77 2.51 19.67
CA VAL A 1 3.42 2.99 20.02
C VAL A 1 2.59 3.09 18.76
N ILE A 2 1.33 2.61 18.79
CA ILE A 2 0.38 2.74 17.67
C ILE A 2 -0.63 3.83 18.03
N VAL A 3 -0.87 4.76 17.09
CA VAL A 3 -1.85 5.84 17.23
C VAL A 3 -2.92 5.64 16.15
N ASP A 4 -4.18 5.48 16.59
CA ASP A 4 -5.32 5.28 15.68
C ASP A 4 -5.81 6.61 15.10
N ALA A 5 -4.90 7.32 14.43
CA ALA A 5 -5.15 8.54 13.66
C ALA A 5 -4.12 8.65 12.54
N SER A 6 -4.45 9.40 11.48
CA SER A 6 -3.47 9.80 10.48
C SER A 6 -2.65 10.96 11.00
N LEU A 7 -1.34 10.81 11.09
CA LEU A 7 -0.43 11.82 11.63
C LEU A 7 0.35 12.51 10.50
N ALA A 8 0.46 13.83 10.61
CA ALA A 8 1.42 14.56 9.77
C ALA A 8 2.86 14.18 10.18
N PRO A 9 3.85 14.26 9.26
CA PRO A 9 5.24 13.91 9.56
C PRO A 9 5.81 14.65 10.78
N LYS A 10 5.42 15.91 10.99
CA LYS A 10 5.82 16.73 12.15
C LYS A 10 5.22 16.21 13.46
N GLN A 11 3.96 15.76 13.42
CA GLN A 11 3.27 15.20 14.60
C GLN A 11 3.91 13.88 15.03
N THR A 12 4.13 12.97 14.07
CA THR A 12 4.82 11.69 14.34
C THR A 12 6.14 11.94 15.05
N ARG A 13 6.95 12.83 14.49
CA ARG A 13 8.25 13.19 15.05
C ARG A 13 8.16 13.77 16.47
N ASN A 14 7.20 14.69 16.73
CA ASN A 14 7.04 15.27 18.06
C ASN A 14 6.66 14.21 19.11
N LEU A 15 5.78 13.27 18.72
CA LEU A 15 5.37 12.17 19.59
C LEU A 15 6.54 11.21 19.86
N GLU A 16 7.32 10.86 18.84
CA GLU A 16 8.53 10.01 18.99
C GLU A 16 9.56 10.67 19.91
N GLN A 17 9.77 11.98 19.79
CA GLN A 17 10.67 12.73 20.69
C GLN A 17 10.17 12.74 22.14
N LYS A 18 8.85 12.92 22.33
CA LYS A 18 8.24 12.98 23.66
C LYS A 18 8.24 11.61 24.34
N TRP A 19 7.91 10.55 23.61
CA TRP A 19 7.78 9.20 24.17
C TRP A 19 9.08 8.39 24.10
N LYS A 20 10.07 8.87 23.35
CA LYS A 20 11.35 8.16 23.08
C LYS A 20 11.11 6.73 22.57
N ARG A 21 10.08 6.56 21.75
CA ARG A 21 9.64 5.29 21.17
C ARG A 21 9.19 5.52 19.74
N PRO A 22 9.35 4.54 18.84
CA PRO A 22 8.78 4.61 17.49
C PRO A 22 7.26 4.77 17.54
N VAL A 23 6.72 5.62 16.69
CA VAL A 23 5.28 5.88 16.58
C VAL A 23 4.80 5.48 15.19
N LEU A 24 3.85 4.55 15.15
CA LEU A 24 3.17 4.12 13.94
C LEU A 24 1.78 4.77 13.92
N ASP A 25 1.44 5.39 12.81
CA ASP A 25 0.10 5.92 12.59
C ASP A 25 -0.82 4.87 11.94
N ARG A 26 -2.12 5.16 11.89
CA ARG A 26 -3.13 4.28 11.26
C ARG A 26 -2.75 3.93 9.81
N THR A 27 -2.31 4.90 9.02
CA THR A 27 -1.95 4.71 7.61
C THR A 27 -0.81 3.73 7.45
N GLN A 28 0.22 3.85 8.29
CA GLN A 28 1.39 2.96 8.25
C GLN A 28 1.01 1.52 8.62
N VAL A 29 0.17 1.34 9.65
CA VAL A 29 -0.32 0.01 10.05
C VAL A 29 -1.16 -0.62 8.93
N ILE A 30 -2.04 0.14 8.27
CA ILE A 30 -2.85 -0.34 7.15
C ILE A 30 -1.95 -0.75 5.97
N LEU A 31 -0.96 0.06 5.62
CA LEU A 31 -0.01 -0.26 4.53
C LEU A 31 0.77 -1.54 4.83
N GLU A 32 1.17 -1.76 6.09
CA GLU A 32 1.86 -2.99 6.51
C GLU A 32 0.95 -4.22 6.41
N ILE A 33 -0.32 -4.09 6.84
CA ILE A 33 -1.31 -5.16 6.69
C ILE A 33 -1.52 -5.50 5.21
N PHE A 34 -1.61 -4.49 4.35
CA PHE A 34 -1.77 -4.68 2.91
C PHE A 34 -0.54 -5.36 2.30
N ALA A 35 0.66 -4.96 2.68
CA ALA A 35 1.89 -5.57 2.20
C ALA A 35 1.97 -7.07 2.52
N ARG A 36 1.48 -7.47 3.69
CA ARG A 36 1.42 -8.88 4.11
C ARG A 36 0.36 -9.70 3.36
N ASN A 37 -0.75 -9.08 2.98
CA ASN A 37 -1.89 -9.77 2.37
C ASN A 37 -1.90 -9.71 0.84
N ALA A 38 -1.13 -8.84 0.20
CA ALA A 38 -1.06 -8.71 -1.24
C ALA A 38 -0.48 -9.96 -1.92
N ARG A 39 -1.24 -10.56 -2.83
CA ARG A 39 -0.83 -11.75 -3.57
C ARG A 39 -0.46 -11.42 -5.02
N THR A 40 -1.21 -10.54 -5.66
CA THR A 40 -0.97 -10.16 -7.06
C THR A 40 0.20 -9.20 -7.22
N ARG A 41 0.85 -9.25 -8.38
CA ARG A 41 1.92 -8.31 -8.73
C ARG A 41 1.43 -6.86 -8.71
N GLU A 42 0.23 -6.61 -9.21
CA GLU A 42 -0.36 -5.27 -9.24
C GLU A 42 -0.57 -4.71 -7.84
N ALA A 43 -1.20 -5.50 -6.93
CA ALA A 43 -1.41 -5.06 -5.55
C ALA A 43 -0.08 -4.77 -4.83
N LYS A 44 0.94 -5.61 -5.04
CA LYS A 44 2.28 -5.37 -4.47
C LYS A 44 2.88 -4.06 -4.96
N LEU A 45 2.80 -3.78 -6.26
CA LEU A 45 3.30 -2.52 -6.84
C LEU A 45 2.54 -1.30 -6.33
N GLN A 46 1.21 -1.39 -6.22
CA GLN A 46 0.39 -0.30 -5.69
C GLN A 46 0.71 -0.01 -4.21
N ILE A 47 0.91 -1.04 -3.41
CA ILE A 47 1.27 -0.89 -2.00
C ILE A 47 2.68 -0.31 -1.87
N GLU A 48 3.64 -0.81 -2.64
CA GLU A 48 5.00 -0.28 -2.63
C GLU A 48 5.02 1.20 -3.04
N LEU A 49 4.22 1.59 -4.03
CA LEU A 49 4.04 2.98 -4.42
C LEU A 49 3.49 3.81 -3.26
N ALA A 50 2.43 3.35 -2.61
CA ALA A 50 1.84 4.04 -1.47
C ALA A 50 2.82 4.15 -0.28
N GLN A 51 3.61 3.11 0.01
CA GLN A 51 4.65 3.15 1.04
C GLN A 51 5.75 4.15 0.69
N ALA A 52 6.22 4.19 -0.57
CA ALA A 52 7.25 5.13 -1.01
C ALA A 52 6.75 6.59 -0.94
N GLU A 53 5.50 6.85 -1.35
CA GLU A 53 4.87 8.17 -1.26
C GLU A 53 4.65 8.60 0.19
N PHE A 54 4.27 7.68 1.06
CA PHE A 54 4.11 7.92 2.50
C PHE A 54 5.45 8.23 3.19
N LEU A 55 6.52 7.54 2.79
CA LEU A 55 7.86 7.68 3.38
C LEU A 55 8.54 8.99 2.94
N MET A 56 8.34 9.43 1.70
CA MET A 56 9.04 10.58 1.11
C MET A 56 9.02 11.85 1.98
N PRO A 57 7.86 12.34 2.49
CA PRO A 57 7.82 13.52 3.35
C PRO A 57 8.40 13.28 4.76
N ARG A 58 8.59 12.02 5.15
CA ARG A 58 9.08 11.60 6.48
C ARG A 58 10.59 11.40 6.54
N LEU A 59 11.29 11.32 5.40
CA LEU A 59 12.74 11.08 5.34
C LEU A 59 13.57 12.03 6.22
N ALA A 60 13.28 13.31 6.19
CA ALA A 60 14.02 14.31 6.98
C ALA A 60 13.92 14.08 8.50
N GLY A 61 12.85 13.40 8.96
CA GLY A 61 12.67 13.02 10.36
C GLY A 61 13.50 11.81 10.76
N LEU A 62 13.51 10.78 9.90
CA LEU A 62 14.21 9.51 10.14
C LEU A 62 15.73 9.70 10.28
N TRP A 63 16.34 10.54 9.44
CA TRP A 63 17.77 10.81 9.50
C TRP A 63 18.22 11.52 10.77
N LYS A 64 17.43 12.43 11.30
CA LYS A 64 17.75 13.10 12.58
C LYS A 64 17.71 12.16 13.78
N HIS A 65 17.00 11.05 13.70
CA HIS A 65 17.02 10.00 14.73
C HIS A 65 18.29 9.15 14.63
N LEU A 66 18.68 8.74 13.43
CA LEU A 66 19.88 7.93 13.20
C LEU A 66 21.18 8.68 13.56
N ASP A 67 21.25 9.98 13.28
CA ASP A 67 22.39 10.82 13.69
C ASP A 67 22.51 10.93 15.22
N ARG A 68 21.40 10.89 15.94
CA ARG A 68 21.37 10.93 17.39
C ARG A 68 21.75 9.61 18.06
N GLU A 69 21.33 8.48 17.50
CA GLU A 69 21.64 7.14 18.01
C GLU A 69 23.10 6.75 17.73
N ARG A 70 23.68 7.24 16.64
CA ARG A 70 25.09 7.01 16.31
C ARG A 70 26.07 7.83 17.11
N GLY A 71 25.65 8.72 18.04
CA GLY A 71 26.43 9.36 19.11
C GLY A 71 27.92 9.56 18.87
N GLY A 72 28.36 9.83 17.65
CA GLY A 72 29.76 9.88 17.24
C GLY A 72 30.22 11.31 17.03
N ILE A 73 31.07 11.77 17.92
CA ILE A 73 31.95 12.92 17.77
C ILE A 73 32.59 12.84 16.36
N GLY A 74 32.25 13.79 15.46
CA GLY A 74 33.05 14.02 14.27
C GLY A 74 32.39 13.82 12.89
N VAL A 75 31.07 13.68 12.76
CA VAL A 75 30.47 13.69 11.42
C VAL A 75 30.18 15.13 10.99
N SER A 76 30.92 15.55 9.98
CA SER A 76 30.85 16.82 9.27
C SER A 76 29.39 17.24 9.03
N ARG A 77 29.05 18.49 9.38
CA ARG A 77 27.72 19.13 9.27
C ARG A 77 27.07 19.09 7.86
N GLY A 78 27.75 18.58 6.84
CA GLY A 78 27.26 18.49 5.46
C GLY A 78 26.87 17.07 4.99
N GLY A 79 27.20 16.02 5.76
CA GLY A 79 26.99 14.62 5.32
C GLY A 79 25.52 14.20 5.35
N GLY A 80 24.77 14.59 6.37
CA GLY A 80 23.38 14.18 6.54
C GLY A 80 22.42 14.81 5.52
N GLU A 81 22.60 16.08 5.17
CA GLU A 81 21.75 16.77 4.17
C GLU A 81 21.95 16.17 2.76
N LYS A 82 23.19 15.89 2.39
CA LYS A 82 23.52 15.28 1.10
C LYS A 82 22.95 13.86 1.00
N GLN A 83 22.98 13.10 2.09
CA GLN A 83 22.40 11.76 2.16
C GLN A 83 20.86 11.82 2.05
N ILE A 84 20.20 12.73 2.74
CA ILE A 84 18.75 12.93 2.64
C ILE A 84 18.34 13.25 1.21
N GLU A 85 19.09 14.08 0.51
CA GLU A 85 18.77 14.43 -0.88
C GLU A 85 19.01 13.23 -1.83
N ASN A 86 20.06 12.45 -1.62
CA ASN A 86 20.26 11.20 -2.36
C ASN A 86 19.09 10.21 -2.17
N ASP A 87 18.62 10.05 -0.93
CA ASP A 87 17.49 9.16 -0.63
C ASP A 87 16.19 9.67 -1.22
N ARG A 88 15.97 10.99 -1.22
CA ARG A 88 14.84 11.62 -1.92
C ARG A 88 14.88 11.36 -3.42
N GLN A 89 16.05 11.51 -4.04
CA GLN A 89 16.20 11.23 -5.47
C GLN A 89 15.97 9.75 -5.77
N TYR A 90 16.49 8.85 -4.93
CA TYR A 90 16.24 7.43 -5.05
C TYR A 90 14.74 7.11 -4.99
N LEU A 91 14.01 7.63 -3.97
CA LEU A 91 12.58 7.41 -3.84
C LEU A 91 11.78 8.02 -5.00
N ARG A 92 12.13 9.22 -5.48
CA ARG A 92 11.49 9.82 -6.66
C ARG A 92 11.63 8.92 -7.89
N ARG A 93 12.83 8.40 -8.14
CA ARG A 93 13.08 7.44 -9.24
C ARG A 93 12.29 6.16 -9.06
N ARG A 94 12.22 5.64 -7.82
CA ARG A 94 11.45 4.44 -7.50
C ARG A 94 9.96 4.65 -7.74
N ILE A 95 9.39 5.75 -7.27
CA ILE A 95 7.98 6.13 -7.50
C ILE A 95 7.68 6.23 -9.00
N SER A 96 8.55 6.87 -9.78
CA SER A 96 8.37 6.97 -11.23
C SER A 96 8.32 5.59 -11.89
N LYS A 97 9.28 4.71 -11.57
CA LYS A 97 9.31 3.33 -12.09
C LYS A 97 8.06 2.54 -11.72
N LEU A 98 7.62 2.62 -10.45
CA LEU A 98 6.42 1.93 -9.99
C LEU A 98 5.16 2.41 -10.72
N ARG A 99 5.02 3.71 -10.94
CA ARG A 99 3.92 4.28 -11.71
C ARG A 99 3.92 3.79 -13.16
N ASP A 100 5.08 3.69 -13.78
CA ASP A 100 5.20 3.19 -15.15
C ASP A 100 4.87 1.69 -15.24
N GLU A 101 5.30 0.89 -14.27
CA GLU A 101 4.94 -0.53 -14.20
C GLU A 101 3.43 -0.74 -14.02
N ILE A 102 2.79 0.02 -13.13
CA ILE A 102 1.33 -0.01 -12.92
C ILE A 102 0.59 0.35 -14.22
N LYS A 103 1.01 1.42 -14.90
CA LYS A 103 0.43 1.82 -16.21
C LYS A 103 0.56 0.73 -17.27
N ARG A 104 1.66 -0.04 -17.28
CA ARG A 104 1.81 -1.18 -18.20
C ARG A 104 0.78 -2.27 -17.91
N ILE A 105 0.61 -2.64 -16.63
CA ILE A 105 -0.40 -3.62 -16.22
C ILE A 105 -1.81 -3.15 -16.59
N GLU A 106 -2.12 -1.87 -16.39
CA GLU A 106 -3.42 -1.30 -16.78
C GLU A 106 -3.67 -1.40 -18.30
N LYS A 107 -2.65 -1.11 -19.13
CA LYS A 107 -2.74 -1.27 -20.58
C LYS A 107 -3.00 -2.71 -20.99
N GLU A 108 -2.26 -3.65 -20.40
CA GLU A 108 -2.45 -5.10 -20.65
C GLU A 108 -3.87 -5.54 -20.29
N ARG A 109 -4.38 -5.12 -19.12
CA ARG A 109 -5.76 -5.39 -18.70
C ARG A 109 -6.80 -4.79 -19.64
N ASN A 110 -6.59 -3.56 -20.08
CA ASN A 110 -7.50 -2.91 -21.02
C ASN A 110 -7.54 -3.63 -22.37
N THR A 111 -6.42 -4.17 -22.83
CA THR A 111 -6.36 -5.00 -24.03
C THR A 111 -7.12 -6.33 -23.83
N GLN A 112 -6.98 -6.95 -22.67
CA GLN A 112 -7.72 -8.17 -22.33
C GLN A 112 -9.23 -7.91 -22.18
N LYS A 113 -9.62 -6.76 -21.61
CA LYS A 113 -11.02 -6.36 -21.47
C LYS A 113 -11.70 -6.16 -22.82
N LYS A 114 -11.01 -5.59 -23.82
CA LYS A 114 -11.57 -5.41 -25.17
C LYS A 114 -11.98 -6.72 -25.85
N ARG A 115 -11.36 -7.84 -25.47
CA ARG A 115 -11.75 -9.17 -25.96
C ARG A 115 -13.01 -9.74 -25.30
N ARG A 116 -13.51 -9.12 -24.21
CA ARG A 116 -14.68 -9.56 -23.42
C ARG A 116 -15.87 -8.61 -23.55
N VAL A 117 -15.98 -7.91 -24.65
CA VAL A 117 -16.99 -6.83 -24.89
C VAL A 117 -18.45 -7.34 -24.85
N GLN A 118 -18.68 -8.64 -24.91
CA GLN A 118 -20.03 -9.23 -24.95
C GLN A 118 -20.61 -9.60 -23.57
N CYS A 119 -19.87 -9.37 -22.47
CA CYS A 119 -20.33 -9.75 -21.13
C CYS A 119 -20.73 -8.51 -20.30
N LEU A 120 -21.85 -8.60 -19.60
CA LEU A 120 -22.22 -7.61 -18.58
C LEU A 120 -21.22 -7.69 -17.43
N ASN A 121 -20.60 -6.55 -17.08
CA ASN A 121 -19.66 -6.50 -15.97
C ASN A 121 -20.36 -5.95 -14.73
N VAL A 122 -20.45 -6.75 -13.68
CA VAL A 122 -21.00 -6.39 -12.37
C VAL A 122 -19.87 -6.29 -11.35
N SER A 123 -19.87 -5.23 -10.53
CA SER A 123 -18.87 -5.02 -9.48
C SER A 123 -19.52 -5.07 -8.10
N LEU A 124 -18.99 -5.91 -7.21
CA LEU A 124 -19.34 -5.95 -5.79
C LEU A 124 -18.43 -5.01 -5.00
N VAL A 125 -18.98 -3.95 -4.44
CA VAL A 125 -18.25 -2.94 -3.65
C VAL A 125 -18.81 -2.89 -2.23
N GLY A 126 -17.94 -2.69 -1.25
CA GLY A 126 -18.33 -2.56 0.16
C GLY A 126 -17.14 -2.70 1.10
N TYR A 127 -17.36 -2.46 2.39
CA TYR A 127 -16.34 -2.54 3.44
C TYR A 127 -15.73 -3.94 3.57
N THR A 128 -14.57 -3.99 4.21
CA THR A 128 -13.95 -5.26 4.60
C THR A 128 -14.90 -6.04 5.51
N ASN A 129 -14.94 -7.36 5.35
CA ASN A 129 -15.84 -8.25 6.11
C ASN A 129 -17.36 -7.99 5.92
N ALA A 130 -17.77 -7.31 4.85
CA ALA A 130 -19.17 -7.08 4.51
C ALA A 130 -19.83 -8.23 3.71
N GLY A 131 -19.17 -9.39 3.59
CA GLY A 131 -19.70 -10.55 2.91
C GLY A 131 -19.58 -10.55 1.37
N LYS A 132 -18.82 -9.63 0.76
CA LYS A 132 -18.66 -9.57 -0.71
C LYS A 132 -18.19 -10.88 -1.33
N SER A 133 -17.17 -11.50 -0.77
CA SER A 133 -16.62 -12.79 -1.25
C SER A 133 -17.60 -13.94 -1.06
N THR A 134 -18.41 -13.90 0.00
CA THR A 134 -19.48 -14.88 0.24
C THR A 134 -20.57 -14.78 -0.83
N VAL A 135 -21.01 -13.56 -1.15
CA VAL A 135 -21.98 -13.30 -2.21
C VAL A 135 -21.42 -13.74 -3.56
N MET A 136 -20.17 -13.39 -3.86
CA MET A 136 -19.51 -13.79 -5.10
C MET A 136 -19.46 -15.31 -5.26
N ASN A 137 -19.04 -16.04 -4.22
CA ASN A 137 -19.00 -17.51 -4.25
C ASN A 137 -20.38 -18.11 -4.50
N ARG A 138 -21.42 -17.50 -3.93
CA ARG A 138 -22.80 -17.98 -4.09
C ARG A 138 -23.36 -17.72 -5.49
N LEU A 139 -22.94 -16.64 -6.14
CA LEU A 139 -23.38 -16.28 -7.48
C LEU A 139 -22.60 -17.00 -8.60
N THR A 140 -21.37 -17.44 -8.34
CA THR A 140 -20.47 -17.94 -9.38
C THR A 140 -19.95 -19.35 -9.14
N ASP A 141 -20.47 -20.06 -8.13
CA ASP A 141 -19.97 -21.37 -7.66
C ASP A 141 -18.45 -21.43 -7.49
N SER A 142 -17.84 -20.27 -7.22
CA SER A 142 -16.40 -20.14 -7.06
C SER A 142 -15.97 -20.36 -5.62
N HIS A 143 -14.72 -20.77 -5.41
CA HIS A 143 -14.12 -20.98 -4.10
C HIS A 143 -13.13 -19.84 -3.77
N VAL A 144 -13.60 -18.59 -3.79
CA VAL A 144 -12.81 -17.46 -3.30
C VAL A 144 -12.68 -17.59 -1.78
N LEU A 145 -11.46 -17.37 -1.27
CA LEU A 145 -11.18 -17.41 0.16
C LEU A 145 -12.13 -16.48 0.94
N VAL A 146 -12.92 -17.05 1.83
CA VAL A 146 -13.79 -16.32 2.74
C VAL A 146 -13.30 -16.57 4.15
N GLU A 147 -12.80 -15.52 4.81
CA GLU A 147 -12.37 -15.56 6.20
C GLU A 147 -13.08 -14.45 6.97
N ASN A 148 -13.49 -14.75 8.18
CA ASN A 148 -14.10 -13.75 9.08
C ASN A 148 -13.03 -12.87 9.73
N ARG A 149 -12.27 -12.16 8.91
CA ARG A 149 -11.27 -11.18 9.35
C ARG A 149 -11.22 -9.99 8.41
N LEU A 150 -10.78 -8.85 8.93
CA LEU A 150 -10.55 -7.64 8.14
C LEU A 150 -9.41 -7.87 7.13
N PHE A 151 -9.56 -7.33 5.91
CA PHE A 151 -8.57 -7.41 4.84
C PHE A 151 -8.21 -8.83 4.39
N ALA A 152 -9.13 -9.79 4.53
CA ALA A 152 -8.95 -11.16 4.04
C ALA A 152 -8.79 -11.19 2.51
N THR A 153 -9.51 -10.33 1.80
CA THR A 153 -9.43 -10.17 0.34
C THR A 153 -8.99 -8.76 0.02
N LEU A 154 -7.80 -8.60 -0.52
CA LEU A 154 -7.24 -7.31 -0.95
C LEU A 154 -7.25 -7.17 -2.47
N ASP A 155 -6.91 -8.24 -3.17
CA ASP A 155 -6.88 -8.27 -4.64
C ASP A 155 -8.29 -8.36 -5.23
N SER A 156 -8.54 -7.63 -6.32
CA SER A 156 -9.79 -7.79 -7.08
C SER A 156 -9.83 -9.15 -7.75
N THR A 157 -10.90 -9.91 -7.52
CA THR A 157 -11.15 -11.20 -8.19
C THR A 157 -12.27 -11.03 -9.19
N THR A 158 -12.10 -11.62 -10.39
CA THR A 158 -13.13 -11.66 -11.44
C THR A 158 -13.55 -13.09 -11.66
N ARG A 159 -14.84 -13.34 -11.75
CA ARG A 159 -15.43 -14.64 -12.04
C ARG A 159 -16.48 -14.49 -13.14
N LEU A 160 -16.63 -15.52 -13.94
CA LEU A 160 -17.73 -15.64 -14.86
C LEU A 160 -18.95 -16.17 -14.08
N MET A 161 -20.09 -15.57 -14.28
CA MET A 161 -21.38 -16.07 -13.82
C MET A 161 -22.06 -16.66 -15.06
N GLU A 162 -22.30 -17.94 -15.06
CA GLU A 162 -23.11 -18.60 -16.06
C GLU A 162 -24.56 -18.53 -15.55
N GLU A 163 -25.39 -17.74 -16.19
CA GLU A 163 -26.82 -17.72 -15.94
C GLU A 163 -27.46 -18.83 -16.83
N ASP A 164 -27.79 -19.92 -16.22
CA ASP A 164 -28.81 -20.80 -16.76
C ASP A 164 -30.17 -20.13 -16.53
N PHE A 165 -30.60 -19.28 -17.44
CA PHE A 165 -32.00 -18.87 -17.51
C PHE A 165 -32.83 -20.09 -17.93
N ARG A 166 -33.28 -20.87 -16.96
CA ARG A 166 -34.39 -21.82 -17.14
C ARG A 166 -35.69 -21.18 -16.71
#